data_c3759b7769bc2dc5f37d5bb658b3010b
#
_entry.id   c3759b7769bc2dc5f37d5bb658b3010b
#
_cell.length_a   1.000
_cell.length_b   1.000
_cell.length_c   1.000
_cell.angle_alpha   90.00
_cell.angle_beta   90.00
_cell.angle_gamma   90.00
#
_symmetry.space_group_name_H-M   'P 1'
#
loop_
_entity.id
_entity.type
_entity.pdbx_description
1 polymer ?
#
loop_
_entity_poly.entity_id
_entity_poly.type
_entity_poly.pdbx_seq_one_letter_code
_entity_poly.pdbx_strand_id
1 'polypeptide(L)'
;MAQRRGIVVVTGVGRSRGIGAGIARGLAEDGWDLVLSHWAPYDDRLGLERGDDDPAEIVAQCRELGARVDTVEVDLAEVDAATELFAAAWALGTVHGLVMSHCESVNSSILDTTVESWDRHFAVNARAVWLLIKAFTAGLAAEQTSDVRARIIALTSDHTAHNLPYGASKGALDRIVVAAGVELGARGVRANVINPGPIDTGWMTDEIRESGIAQTPAGRLGTPSDTAHLVRFLMSDAGGWINGQLLSSNGGFRTHS
;
A
#
# COMPACT_ATOMS: atom_id res chain seq x y z
N MET A 1 -6.07 20.86 20.26
CA MET A 1 -6.35 19.93 19.15
C MET A 1 -5.16 19.97 18.21
N ALA A 2 -4.56 18.86 17.87
CA ALA A 2 -3.49 18.81 16.88
C ALA A 2 -4.03 19.34 15.53
N GLN A 3 -3.23 20.11 14.81
CA GLN A 3 -3.61 20.64 13.50
C GLN A 3 -3.74 19.44 12.54
N ARG A 4 -4.90 19.29 11.89
CA ARG A 4 -5.13 18.23 10.89
C ARG A 4 -4.20 18.43 9.70
N ARG A 5 -3.57 17.35 9.24
CA ARG A 5 -2.57 17.38 8.15
C ARG A 5 -3.17 17.24 6.75
N GLY A 6 -4.46 16.89 6.65
CA GLY A 6 -5.14 16.57 5.38
C GLY A 6 -5.46 15.08 5.29
N ILE A 7 -5.73 14.60 4.08
CA ILE A 7 -6.21 13.24 3.83
C ILE A 7 -5.13 12.37 3.19
N VAL A 8 -5.05 11.12 3.63
CA VAL A 8 -4.27 10.07 2.97
C VAL A 8 -5.22 8.96 2.51
N VAL A 9 -5.11 8.57 1.25
CA VAL A 9 -5.75 7.38 0.72
C VAL A 9 -4.83 6.19 1.00
N VAL A 10 -5.34 5.15 1.66
CA VAL A 10 -4.62 3.89 1.91
C VAL A 10 -5.40 2.74 1.29
N THR A 11 -4.79 2.02 0.36
CA THR A 11 -5.43 0.87 -0.30
C THR A 11 -5.05 -0.45 0.34
N GLY A 12 -5.91 -1.48 0.23
CA GLY A 12 -5.65 -2.81 0.77
C GLY A 12 -5.79 -2.89 2.30
N VAL A 13 -6.83 -2.24 2.85
CA VAL A 13 -7.11 -2.18 4.29
C VAL A 13 -8.35 -3.03 4.62
N GLY A 14 -8.26 -4.33 4.39
CA GLY A 14 -9.38 -5.27 4.62
C GLY A 14 -9.26 -6.11 5.90
N ARG A 15 -8.06 -6.25 6.49
CA ARG A 15 -7.82 -7.13 7.64
C ARG A 15 -7.04 -6.42 8.75
N SER A 16 -7.47 -6.55 10.01
CA SER A 16 -6.87 -5.89 11.18
C SER A 16 -5.39 -6.25 11.39
N ARG A 17 -4.99 -7.46 10.98
CA ARG A 17 -3.58 -7.95 11.01
C ARG A 17 -2.77 -7.54 9.79
N GLY A 18 -3.40 -6.90 8.79
CA GLY A 18 -2.76 -6.52 7.53
C GLY A 18 -1.80 -5.33 7.67
N ILE A 19 -0.87 -5.23 6.71
CA ILE A 19 0.07 -4.09 6.64
C ILE A 19 -0.70 -2.77 6.46
N GLY A 20 -1.74 -2.76 5.62
CA GLY A 20 -2.58 -1.58 5.40
C GLY A 20 -3.23 -1.06 6.68
N ALA A 21 -3.69 -1.96 7.55
CA ALA A 21 -4.26 -1.59 8.85
C ALA A 21 -3.21 -0.98 9.80
N GLY A 22 -2.00 -1.55 9.85
CA GLY A 22 -0.89 -0.98 10.61
C GLY A 22 -0.52 0.43 10.13
N ILE A 23 -0.50 0.64 8.81
CA ILE A 23 -0.25 1.95 8.19
C ILE A 23 -1.37 2.93 8.53
N ALA A 24 -2.64 2.52 8.40
CA ALA A 24 -3.79 3.38 8.68
C ALA A 24 -3.76 3.88 10.14
N ARG A 25 -3.54 2.99 11.12
CA ARG A 25 -3.39 3.37 12.53
C ARG A 25 -2.25 4.34 12.76
N GLY A 26 -1.06 4.06 12.21
CA GLY A 26 0.10 4.93 12.36
C GLY A 26 -0.11 6.33 11.76
N LEU A 27 -0.79 6.44 10.61
CA LEU A 27 -1.12 7.73 10.02
C LEU A 27 -2.19 8.48 10.83
N ALA A 28 -3.19 7.78 11.38
CA ALA A 28 -4.18 8.36 12.27
C ALA A 28 -3.53 8.96 13.54
N GLU A 29 -2.56 8.25 14.16
CA GLU A 29 -1.76 8.77 15.27
C GLU A 29 -1.01 10.07 14.92
N ASP A 30 -0.55 10.20 13.68
CA ASP A 30 0.16 11.40 13.19
C ASP A 30 -0.80 12.55 12.82
N GLY A 31 -2.10 12.38 12.97
CA GLY A 31 -3.12 13.40 12.75
C GLY A 31 -3.60 13.49 11.30
N TRP A 32 -3.43 12.44 10.49
CA TRP A 32 -4.01 12.34 9.16
C TRP A 32 -5.47 11.88 9.21
N ASP A 33 -6.31 12.44 8.37
CA ASP A 33 -7.62 11.87 8.01
C ASP A 33 -7.42 10.81 6.92
N LEU A 34 -8.29 9.82 6.82
CA LEU A 34 -8.06 8.64 6.00
C LEU A 34 -9.23 8.31 5.08
N VAL A 35 -8.93 7.89 3.86
CA VAL A 35 -9.85 7.10 3.03
C VAL A 35 -9.21 5.74 2.79
N LEU A 36 -9.89 4.69 3.22
CA LEU A 36 -9.40 3.32 3.21
C LEU A 36 -10.13 2.51 2.14
N SER A 37 -9.40 1.82 1.27
CA SER A 37 -10.05 0.88 0.36
C SER A 37 -9.75 -0.57 0.70
N HIS A 38 -10.74 -1.44 0.45
CA HIS A 38 -10.66 -2.87 0.66
C HIS A 38 -11.44 -3.62 -0.43
N TRP A 39 -11.18 -4.92 -0.55
CA TRP A 39 -11.91 -5.82 -1.46
C TRP A 39 -12.07 -7.19 -0.81
N ALA A 40 -13.20 -7.41 -0.16
CA ALA A 40 -13.49 -8.63 0.60
C ALA A 40 -13.38 -9.93 -0.23
N PRO A 41 -13.87 -10.00 -1.50
CA PRO A 41 -13.79 -11.23 -2.28
C PRO A 41 -12.37 -11.77 -2.53
N TYR A 42 -11.33 -10.94 -2.44
CA TYR A 42 -9.94 -11.42 -2.49
C TYR A 42 -9.59 -12.28 -1.29
N ASP A 43 -9.89 -11.78 -0.09
CA ASP A 43 -9.61 -12.50 1.16
C ASP A 43 -10.41 -13.80 1.23
N ASP A 44 -11.70 -13.76 0.84
CA ASP A 44 -12.59 -14.92 0.81
C ASP A 44 -12.08 -16.01 -0.16
N ARG A 45 -11.64 -15.61 -1.36
CA ARG A 45 -11.09 -16.54 -2.37
C ARG A 45 -9.83 -17.25 -1.90
N LEU A 46 -8.99 -16.58 -1.12
CA LEU A 46 -7.75 -17.14 -0.59
C LEU A 46 -7.90 -17.81 0.78
N GLY A 47 -9.11 -17.82 1.36
CA GLY A 47 -9.35 -18.35 2.69
C GLY A 47 -8.56 -17.61 3.78
N LEU A 48 -8.29 -16.31 3.58
CA LEU A 48 -7.60 -15.51 4.56
C LEU A 48 -8.56 -15.12 5.68
N GLU A 49 -8.16 -15.43 6.91
CA GLU A 49 -8.97 -15.09 8.08
C GLU A 49 -9.13 -13.56 8.19
N ARG A 50 -10.38 -13.12 8.20
CA ARG A 50 -10.80 -11.79 8.59
C ARG A 50 -11.50 -11.88 9.94
N GLY A 51 -11.32 -10.89 10.80
CA GLY A 51 -12.18 -10.73 11.98
C GLY A 51 -13.62 -10.44 11.53
N ASP A 52 -14.60 -10.85 12.33
CA ASP A 52 -16.02 -10.63 12.02
C ASP A 52 -16.35 -9.15 11.78
N ASP A 53 -15.58 -8.24 12.41
CA ASP A 53 -15.77 -6.79 12.35
C ASP A 53 -14.78 -6.07 11.40
N ASP A 54 -13.91 -6.79 10.65
CA ASP A 54 -13.03 -6.18 9.65
C ASP A 54 -13.85 -5.72 8.40
N PRO A 55 -13.61 -4.52 7.86
CA PRO A 55 -12.69 -3.45 8.24
C PRO A 55 -13.25 -2.45 9.27
N ALA A 56 -14.46 -2.63 9.79
CA ALA A 56 -15.11 -1.70 10.71
C ALA A 56 -14.30 -1.45 11.99
N GLU A 57 -13.64 -2.49 12.51
CA GLU A 57 -12.74 -2.37 13.67
C GLU A 57 -11.56 -1.43 13.37
N ILE A 58 -10.97 -1.53 12.19
CA ILE A 58 -9.85 -0.65 11.78
C ILE A 58 -10.31 0.81 11.76
N VAL A 59 -11.50 1.05 11.19
CA VAL A 59 -12.14 2.38 11.17
C VAL A 59 -12.35 2.92 12.58
N ALA A 60 -12.90 2.09 13.49
CA ALA A 60 -13.15 2.47 14.86
C ALA A 60 -11.84 2.87 15.57
N GLN A 61 -10.80 2.06 15.46
CA GLN A 61 -9.48 2.33 16.04
C GLN A 61 -8.86 3.64 15.51
N CYS A 62 -8.93 3.89 14.19
CA CYS A 62 -8.43 5.14 13.62
C CYS A 62 -9.24 6.36 14.09
N ARG A 63 -10.56 6.22 14.28
CA ARG A 63 -11.41 7.29 14.81
C ARG A 63 -11.14 7.59 16.29
N GLU A 64 -10.84 6.57 17.10
CA GLU A 64 -10.40 6.73 18.48
C GLU A 64 -9.09 7.53 18.58
N LEU A 65 -8.21 7.40 17.59
CA LEU A 65 -6.99 8.21 17.43
C LEU A 65 -7.28 9.64 16.92
N GLY A 66 -8.54 9.98 16.65
CA GLY A 66 -8.97 11.33 16.26
C GLY A 66 -9.08 11.58 14.76
N ALA A 67 -8.83 10.58 13.90
CA ALA A 67 -8.96 10.72 12.47
C ALA A 67 -10.43 10.72 12.00
N ARG A 68 -10.75 11.51 10.97
CA ARG A 68 -11.93 11.23 10.14
C ARG A 68 -11.57 10.10 9.20
N VAL A 69 -12.44 9.12 9.10
CA VAL A 69 -12.20 7.94 8.27
C VAL A 69 -13.42 7.64 7.43
N ASP A 70 -13.21 7.48 6.14
CA ASP A 70 -14.18 6.94 5.20
C ASP A 70 -13.64 5.66 4.55
N THR A 71 -14.53 4.79 4.04
CA THR A 71 -14.16 3.51 3.44
C THR A 71 -14.82 3.32 2.09
N VAL A 72 -14.10 2.73 1.16
CA VAL A 72 -14.60 2.37 -0.16
C VAL A 72 -14.29 0.89 -0.42
N GLU A 73 -15.32 0.08 -0.60
CA GLU A 73 -15.15 -1.29 -1.09
C GLU A 73 -15.08 -1.26 -2.62
N VAL A 74 -13.92 -1.62 -3.18
CA VAL A 74 -13.68 -1.51 -4.61
C VAL A 74 -12.68 -2.54 -5.11
N ASP A 75 -13.00 -3.17 -6.25
CA ASP A 75 -12.04 -4.03 -6.97
C ASP A 75 -11.09 -3.18 -7.81
N LEU A 76 -9.85 -3.09 -7.37
CA LEU A 76 -8.83 -2.32 -8.10
C LEU A 76 -8.42 -2.94 -9.45
N ALA A 77 -8.93 -4.11 -9.81
CA ALA A 77 -8.81 -4.60 -11.19
C ALA A 77 -9.71 -3.85 -12.17
N GLU A 78 -10.74 -3.19 -11.69
CA GLU A 78 -11.64 -2.40 -12.54
C GLU A 78 -11.02 -1.07 -12.93
N VAL A 79 -11.25 -0.64 -14.18
CA VAL A 79 -10.59 0.56 -14.73
C VAL A 79 -11.06 1.84 -14.03
N ASP A 80 -12.32 1.88 -13.62
CA ASP A 80 -12.93 3.06 -13.00
C ASP A 80 -12.72 3.14 -11.48
N ALA A 81 -12.19 2.07 -10.86
CA ALA A 81 -11.97 1.96 -9.42
C ALA A 81 -11.16 3.12 -8.82
N ALA A 82 -10.11 3.55 -9.51
CA ALA A 82 -9.28 4.68 -9.06
C ALA A 82 -10.07 5.99 -9.05
N THR A 83 -10.93 6.21 -10.04
CA THR A 83 -11.77 7.41 -10.14
C THR A 83 -12.81 7.44 -9.02
N GLU A 84 -13.47 6.31 -8.75
CA GLU A 84 -14.42 6.15 -7.66
C GLU A 84 -13.78 6.43 -6.30
N LEU A 85 -12.64 5.79 -6.01
CA LEU A 85 -11.92 5.96 -4.77
C LEU A 85 -11.50 7.41 -4.53
N PHE A 86 -10.96 8.08 -5.56
CA PHE A 86 -10.54 9.46 -5.43
C PHE A 86 -11.69 10.45 -5.42
N ALA A 87 -12.86 10.15 -6.02
CA ALA A 87 -14.06 10.96 -5.86
C ALA A 87 -14.50 11.01 -4.38
N ALA A 88 -14.51 9.87 -3.67
CA ALA A 88 -14.78 9.82 -2.24
C ALA A 88 -13.71 10.58 -1.43
N ALA A 89 -12.43 10.42 -1.77
CA ALA A 89 -11.34 11.07 -1.05
C ALA A 89 -11.40 12.60 -1.16
N TRP A 90 -11.58 13.15 -2.35
CA TRP A 90 -11.67 14.59 -2.57
C TRP A 90 -12.96 15.21 -1.98
N ALA A 91 -14.05 14.44 -1.87
CA ALA A 91 -15.26 14.88 -1.19
C ALA A 91 -15.06 15.06 0.32
N LEU A 92 -14.14 14.30 0.94
CA LEU A 92 -13.78 14.44 2.36
C LEU A 92 -12.89 15.66 2.62
N GLY A 93 -12.08 16.09 1.65
CA GLY A 93 -11.21 17.27 1.70
C GLY A 93 -9.93 17.11 0.86
N THR A 94 -8.93 17.95 1.11
CA THR A 94 -7.68 17.96 0.35
C THR A 94 -6.83 16.72 0.62
N VAL A 95 -6.51 15.98 -0.44
CA VAL A 95 -5.72 14.75 -0.38
C VAL A 95 -4.24 15.05 -0.57
N HIS A 96 -3.42 14.66 0.40
CA HIS A 96 -1.98 14.90 0.41
C HIS A 96 -1.15 13.62 0.22
N GLY A 97 -1.76 12.45 0.36
CA GLY A 97 -1.04 11.19 0.30
C GLY A 97 -1.81 10.05 -0.34
N LEU A 98 -1.05 9.19 -1.00
CA LEU A 98 -1.51 7.90 -1.55
C LEU A 98 -0.56 6.82 -1.08
N VAL A 99 -1.05 5.87 -0.29
CA VAL A 99 -0.30 4.69 0.16
C VAL A 99 -0.94 3.43 -0.42
N MET A 100 -0.22 2.73 -1.27
CA MET A 100 -0.71 1.56 -1.99
C MET A 100 -0.18 0.29 -1.34
N SER A 101 -1.05 -0.38 -0.54
CA SER A 101 -0.77 -1.64 0.15
C SER A 101 -1.57 -2.82 -0.40
N HIS A 102 -2.42 -2.60 -1.41
CA HIS A 102 -3.16 -3.67 -2.06
C HIS A 102 -2.26 -4.59 -2.88
N CYS A 103 -2.69 -5.83 -3.04
CA CYS A 103 -2.06 -6.75 -3.98
C CYS A 103 -3.02 -7.87 -4.40
N GLU A 104 -2.75 -8.43 -5.56
CA GLU A 104 -3.14 -9.78 -5.97
C GLU A 104 -1.91 -10.68 -5.81
N SER A 105 -2.05 -11.84 -5.16
CA SER A 105 -0.95 -12.79 -4.97
C SER A 105 -1.50 -14.20 -4.93
N VAL A 106 -1.31 -14.95 -6.00
CA VAL A 106 -1.63 -16.36 -6.13
C VAL A 106 -0.40 -17.09 -6.65
N ASN A 107 0.10 -18.04 -5.88
CA ASN A 107 1.32 -18.76 -6.21
C ASN A 107 1.15 -19.58 -7.49
N SER A 108 2.11 -19.42 -8.40
CA SER A 108 2.24 -20.23 -9.61
C SER A 108 3.65 -20.14 -10.19
N SER A 109 4.03 -21.16 -10.98
CA SER A 109 5.32 -21.22 -11.66
C SER A 109 5.21 -20.78 -13.12
N ILE A 110 6.34 -20.74 -13.83
CA ILE A 110 6.37 -20.44 -15.29
C ILE A 110 5.48 -21.39 -16.09
N LEU A 111 5.35 -22.65 -15.67
CA LEU A 111 4.66 -23.67 -16.46
C LEU A 111 3.16 -23.76 -16.15
N ASP A 112 2.72 -23.35 -14.96
CA ASP A 112 1.33 -23.50 -14.49
C ASP A 112 0.59 -22.16 -14.29
N THR A 113 1.26 -21.02 -14.53
CA THR A 113 0.61 -19.72 -14.55
C THR A 113 -0.40 -19.64 -15.70
N THR A 114 -1.67 -19.38 -15.40
CA THR A 114 -2.69 -19.14 -16.43
C THR A 114 -2.70 -17.69 -16.89
N VAL A 115 -3.24 -17.44 -18.09
CA VAL A 115 -3.39 -16.07 -18.63
C VAL A 115 -4.29 -15.24 -17.72
N GLU A 116 -5.38 -15.81 -17.22
CA GLU A 116 -6.32 -15.13 -16.32
C GLU A 116 -5.65 -14.68 -15.01
N SER A 117 -4.82 -15.57 -14.42
CA SER A 117 -4.05 -15.23 -13.23
C SER A 117 -3.04 -14.13 -13.50
N TRP A 118 -2.31 -14.22 -14.63
CA TRP A 118 -1.38 -13.20 -15.08
C TRP A 118 -2.08 -11.84 -15.23
N ASP A 119 -3.17 -11.80 -16.00
CA ASP A 119 -3.91 -10.58 -16.29
C ASP A 119 -4.48 -9.95 -15.01
N ARG A 120 -4.99 -10.76 -14.09
CA ARG A 120 -5.49 -10.30 -12.79
C ARG A 120 -4.38 -9.65 -11.96
N HIS A 121 -3.21 -10.27 -11.85
CA HIS A 121 -2.08 -9.70 -11.11
C HIS A 121 -1.63 -8.36 -11.71
N PHE A 122 -1.51 -8.28 -13.04
CA PHE A 122 -1.12 -7.03 -13.69
C PHE A 122 -2.21 -5.96 -13.61
N ALA A 123 -3.48 -6.34 -13.64
CA ALA A 123 -4.60 -5.41 -13.42
C ALA A 123 -4.52 -4.76 -12.04
N VAL A 124 -4.35 -5.56 -10.97
CA VAL A 124 -4.34 -5.08 -9.59
C VAL A 124 -2.99 -4.46 -9.21
N ASN A 125 -1.87 -5.15 -9.46
CA ASN A 125 -0.57 -4.74 -8.92
C ASN A 125 0.17 -3.69 -9.77
N ALA A 126 -0.18 -3.53 -11.05
CA ALA A 126 0.51 -2.62 -11.96
C ALA A 126 -0.43 -1.57 -12.57
N ARG A 127 -1.49 -1.98 -13.31
CA ARG A 127 -2.41 -1.05 -13.94
C ARG A 127 -3.13 -0.18 -12.92
N ALA A 128 -3.63 -0.75 -11.82
CA ALA A 128 -4.30 0.02 -10.76
C ALA A 128 -3.34 1.05 -10.13
N VAL A 129 -2.07 0.69 -9.89
CA VAL A 129 -1.06 1.62 -9.36
C VAL A 129 -0.92 2.84 -10.25
N TRP A 130 -0.80 2.65 -11.58
CA TRP A 130 -0.75 3.76 -12.52
C TRP A 130 -2.04 4.59 -12.52
N LEU A 131 -3.22 3.96 -12.52
CA LEU A 131 -4.51 4.65 -12.51
C LEU A 131 -4.73 5.45 -11.22
N LEU A 132 -4.34 4.90 -10.05
CA LEU A 132 -4.40 5.59 -8.78
C LEU A 132 -3.50 6.84 -8.74
N ILE A 133 -2.26 6.72 -9.24
CA ILE A 133 -1.34 7.85 -9.36
C ILE A 133 -1.90 8.92 -10.30
N LYS A 134 -2.48 8.51 -11.43
CA LYS A 134 -3.11 9.42 -12.39
C LYS A 134 -4.29 10.16 -11.79
N ALA A 135 -5.21 9.46 -11.10
CA ALA A 135 -6.37 10.06 -10.46
C ALA A 135 -5.98 11.01 -9.32
N PHE A 136 -5.04 10.60 -8.47
CA PHE A 136 -4.46 11.45 -7.42
C PHE A 136 -3.87 12.74 -7.98
N THR A 137 -3.05 12.64 -9.02
CA THR A 137 -2.36 13.79 -9.62
C THR A 137 -3.33 14.74 -10.33
N ALA A 138 -4.40 14.21 -10.92
CA ALA A 138 -5.45 15.03 -11.54
C ALA A 138 -6.18 15.89 -10.50
N GLY A 139 -6.49 15.34 -9.33
CA GLY A 139 -7.09 16.08 -8.21
C GLY A 139 -6.17 17.16 -7.66
N LEU A 140 -4.87 16.87 -7.47
CA LEU A 140 -3.87 17.87 -7.05
C LEU A 140 -3.79 19.06 -8.03
N ALA A 141 -3.90 18.81 -9.33
CA ALA A 141 -3.90 19.87 -10.33
C ALA A 141 -5.15 20.76 -10.27
N ALA A 142 -6.29 20.20 -9.87
CA ALA A 142 -7.53 20.95 -9.72
C ALA A 142 -7.51 21.89 -8.50
N GLU A 143 -6.78 21.54 -7.44
CA GLU A 143 -6.66 22.32 -6.20
C GLU A 143 -5.86 23.65 -6.38
N GLN A 144 -5.10 23.82 -7.46
CA GLN A 144 -4.32 25.01 -7.80
C GLN A 144 -3.44 25.57 -6.67
N THR A 145 -2.98 24.71 -5.75
CA THR A 145 -2.12 25.13 -4.64
C THR A 145 -0.67 25.28 -5.10
N SER A 146 -0.01 26.37 -4.73
CA SER A 146 1.38 26.64 -5.10
C SER A 146 2.42 25.87 -4.29
N ASP A 147 2.03 25.31 -3.13
CA ASP A 147 2.91 24.54 -2.22
C ASP A 147 2.38 23.11 -2.03
N VAL A 148 2.41 22.35 -3.13
CA VAL A 148 2.00 20.92 -3.09
C VAL A 148 3.08 20.10 -2.39
N ARG A 149 2.73 19.48 -1.27
CA ARG A 149 3.59 18.51 -0.55
C ARG A 149 2.94 17.14 -0.54
N ALA A 150 2.81 16.57 -1.73
CA ALA A 150 2.14 15.28 -1.89
C ALA A 150 3.12 14.11 -1.79
N ARG A 151 2.64 12.98 -1.25
CA ARG A 151 3.41 11.75 -1.06
C ARG A 151 2.71 10.57 -1.71
N ILE A 152 3.47 9.78 -2.44
CA ILE A 152 3.06 8.50 -3.01
C ILE A 152 3.98 7.43 -2.46
N ILE A 153 3.42 6.38 -1.87
CA ILE A 153 4.17 5.24 -1.35
C ILE A 153 3.49 3.97 -1.84
N ALA A 154 4.26 3.03 -2.37
CA ALA A 154 3.75 1.71 -2.75
C ALA A 154 4.54 0.61 -2.08
N LEU A 155 3.87 -0.48 -1.72
CA LEU A 155 4.52 -1.67 -1.19
C LEU A 155 4.83 -2.64 -2.32
N THR A 156 6.10 -3.04 -2.42
CA THR A 156 6.60 -4.01 -3.38
C THR A 156 7.04 -5.32 -2.73
N SER A 157 7.64 -6.17 -3.53
CA SER A 157 8.27 -7.42 -3.12
C SER A 157 9.42 -7.73 -4.06
N ASP A 158 10.45 -8.38 -3.55
CA ASP A 158 11.57 -8.95 -4.31
C ASP A 158 11.34 -10.42 -4.69
N HIS A 159 10.12 -10.94 -4.50
CA HIS A 159 9.76 -12.31 -4.84
C HIS A 159 9.88 -12.56 -6.34
N THR A 160 10.54 -13.65 -6.73
CA THR A 160 10.80 -13.97 -8.15
C THR A 160 10.26 -15.35 -8.56
N ALA A 161 10.64 -16.42 -7.87
CA ALA A 161 10.29 -17.79 -8.24
C ALA A 161 9.06 -18.28 -7.49
N HIS A 162 8.28 -19.20 -8.08
CA HIS A 162 7.09 -19.85 -7.50
C HIS A 162 5.93 -18.93 -7.15
N ASN A 163 6.02 -17.65 -7.53
CA ASN A 163 4.94 -16.69 -7.54
C ASN A 163 5.16 -15.69 -8.70
N LEU A 164 5.25 -16.24 -9.90
CA LEU A 164 5.70 -15.53 -11.10
C LEU A 164 4.88 -14.27 -11.41
N PRO A 165 3.54 -14.32 -11.53
CA PRO A 165 2.78 -13.13 -11.92
C PRO A 165 2.82 -12.05 -10.84
N TYR A 166 2.88 -12.44 -9.56
CA TYR A 166 3.03 -11.50 -8.46
C TYR A 166 4.37 -10.76 -8.54
N GLY A 167 5.50 -11.49 -8.60
CA GLY A 167 6.83 -10.88 -8.68
C GLY A 167 7.00 -9.99 -9.91
N ALA A 168 6.55 -10.46 -11.09
CA ALA A 168 6.61 -9.68 -12.33
C ALA A 168 5.78 -8.39 -12.23
N SER A 169 4.56 -8.46 -11.71
CA SER A 169 3.68 -7.29 -11.54
C SER A 169 4.19 -6.30 -10.49
N LYS A 170 4.85 -6.78 -9.42
CA LYS A 170 5.52 -5.92 -8.43
C LYS A 170 6.75 -5.23 -9.02
N GLY A 171 7.52 -5.89 -9.87
CA GLY A 171 8.59 -5.23 -10.63
C GLY A 171 8.08 -4.14 -11.58
N ALA A 172 6.90 -4.31 -12.18
CA ALA A 172 6.24 -3.27 -12.96
C ALA A 172 5.80 -2.09 -12.07
N LEU A 173 5.21 -2.36 -10.89
CA LEU A 173 4.87 -1.34 -9.88
C LEU A 173 6.08 -0.49 -9.53
N ASP A 174 7.25 -1.09 -9.30
CA ASP A 174 8.47 -0.37 -8.94
C ASP A 174 8.83 0.68 -10.00
N ARG A 175 8.79 0.29 -11.28
CA ARG A 175 9.08 1.21 -12.39
C ARG A 175 8.06 2.33 -12.50
N ILE A 176 6.78 2.04 -12.32
CA ILE A 176 5.70 3.05 -12.36
C ILE A 176 5.88 4.10 -11.26
N VAL A 177 6.15 3.67 -10.04
CA VAL A 177 6.27 4.60 -8.89
C VAL A 177 7.57 5.42 -8.97
N VAL A 178 8.69 4.81 -9.38
CA VAL A 178 9.94 5.55 -9.61
C VAL A 178 9.76 6.59 -10.73
N ALA A 179 9.09 6.24 -11.83
CA ALA A 179 8.77 7.18 -12.90
C ALA A 179 7.91 8.35 -12.36
N ALA A 180 6.90 8.08 -11.54
CA ALA A 180 6.08 9.13 -10.91
C ALA A 180 6.93 10.09 -10.05
N GLY A 181 7.92 9.59 -9.32
CA GLY A 181 8.86 10.41 -8.56
C GLY A 181 9.64 11.39 -9.44
N VAL A 182 10.08 10.93 -10.61
CA VAL A 182 10.83 11.77 -11.58
C VAL A 182 9.90 12.77 -12.29
N GLU A 183 8.80 12.28 -12.86
CA GLU A 183 7.91 13.08 -13.71
C GLU A 183 7.11 14.13 -12.92
N LEU A 184 6.75 13.82 -11.67
CA LEU A 184 5.90 14.66 -10.83
C LEU A 184 6.70 15.45 -9.77
N GLY A 185 8.02 15.23 -9.69
CA GLY A 185 8.88 15.83 -8.68
C GLY A 185 8.85 17.37 -8.67
N ALA A 186 8.86 17.98 -9.85
CA ALA A 186 8.76 19.45 -10.02
C ALA A 186 7.38 20.00 -9.59
N ARG A 187 6.35 19.16 -9.48
CA ARG A 187 5.00 19.50 -9.01
C ARG A 187 4.83 19.28 -7.50
N GLY A 188 5.92 19.08 -6.74
CA GLY A 188 5.89 18.90 -5.29
C GLY A 188 5.55 17.48 -4.84
N VAL A 189 5.43 16.51 -5.75
CA VAL A 189 5.16 15.10 -5.42
C VAL A 189 6.46 14.36 -5.12
N ARG A 190 6.46 13.52 -4.08
CA ARG A 190 7.52 12.55 -3.80
C ARG A 190 6.90 11.16 -3.86
N ALA A 191 7.47 10.29 -4.68
CA ALA A 191 6.99 8.92 -4.87
C ALA A 191 8.10 7.91 -4.59
N ASN A 192 7.84 6.96 -3.69
CA ASN A 192 8.81 5.96 -3.26
C ASN A 192 8.15 4.59 -3.13
N VAL A 193 8.97 3.56 -3.22
CA VAL A 193 8.58 2.16 -3.06
C VAL A 193 9.21 1.61 -1.78
N ILE A 194 8.47 0.82 -1.03
CA ILE A 194 8.97 0.11 0.14
C ILE A 194 8.88 -1.40 -0.11
N ASN A 195 9.99 -2.10 0.04
CA ASN A 195 10.01 -3.54 0.22
C ASN A 195 10.04 -3.86 1.72
N PRO A 196 8.90 -4.33 2.29
CA PRO A 196 8.79 -4.58 3.73
C PRO A 196 9.47 -5.89 4.16
N GLY A 197 9.85 -6.76 3.21
CA GLY A 197 10.31 -8.11 3.51
C GLY A 197 9.19 -9.01 4.07
N PRO A 198 9.54 -10.08 4.81
CA PRO A 198 8.56 -11.00 5.37
C PRO A 198 7.84 -10.40 6.58
N ILE A 199 6.60 -9.99 6.38
CA ILE A 199 5.71 -9.47 7.44
C ILE A 199 4.70 -10.54 7.82
N ASP A 200 4.58 -10.85 9.10
CA ASP A 200 3.55 -11.76 9.60
C ASP A 200 2.18 -11.05 9.64
N THR A 201 1.37 -11.32 8.65
CA THR A 201 0.00 -10.82 8.53
C THR A 201 -1.05 -11.93 8.69
N GLY A 202 -0.64 -13.10 9.21
CA GLY A 202 -1.53 -14.21 9.52
C GLY A 202 -1.77 -15.21 8.39
N TRP A 203 -1.08 -15.12 7.24
CA TRP A 203 -1.19 -16.08 6.14
C TRP A 203 -0.10 -17.15 6.14
N MET A 204 0.97 -16.95 6.92
CA MET A 204 2.13 -17.84 6.94
C MET A 204 1.82 -19.12 7.73
N THR A 205 2.19 -20.29 7.18
CA THR A 205 2.28 -21.52 7.96
C THR A 205 3.45 -21.43 8.94
N ASP A 206 3.50 -22.35 9.92
CA ASP A 206 4.62 -22.35 10.88
C ASP A 206 5.97 -22.58 10.21
N GLU A 207 6.02 -23.46 9.19
CA GLU A 207 7.25 -23.70 8.41
C GLU A 207 7.73 -22.44 7.66
N ILE A 208 6.79 -21.69 7.05
CA ILE A 208 7.12 -20.43 6.37
C ILE A 208 7.62 -19.38 7.38
N ARG A 209 6.98 -19.34 8.56
CA ARG A 209 7.37 -18.42 9.64
C ARG A 209 8.77 -18.74 10.16
N GLU A 210 9.07 -19.99 10.48
CA GLU A 210 10.38 -20.44 10.95
C GLU A 210 11.48 -20.19 9.90
N SER A 211 11.21 -20.53 8.64
CA SER A 211 12.13 -20.24 7.52
C SER A 211 12.35 -18.74 7.35
N GLY A 212 11.32 -17.93 7.42
CA GLY A 212 11.44 -16.46 7.33
C GLY A 212 12.28 -15.88 8.46
N ILE A 213 12.09 -16.35 9.71
CA ILE A 213 12.89 -15.93 10.86
C ILE A 213 14.38 -16.31 10.65
N ALA A 214 14.64 -17.56 10.24
CA ALA A 214 16.00 -18.05 10.04
C ALA A 214 16.76 -17.27 8.95
N GLN A 215 16.06 -16.73 7.96
CA GLN A 215 16.63 -15.93 6.87
C GLN A 215 16.68 -14.43 7.15
N THR A 216 16.09 -13.97 8.26
CA THR A 216 16.07 -12.55 8.63
C THR A 216 17.16 -12.26 9.68
N PRO A 217 18.22 -11.51 9.35
CA PRO A 217 19.30 -11.17 10.29
C PRO A 217 18.84 -10.49 11.57
N ALA A 218 17.70 -9.76 11.54
CA ALA A 218 17.09 -9.19 12.73
C ALA A 218 16.52 -10.22 13.70
N GLY A 219 16.52 -11.52 13.36
CA GLY A 219 16.09 -12.64 14.24
C GLY A 219 14.58 -12.74 14.45
N ARG A 220 13.78 -12.03 13.66
CA ARG A 220 12.32 -12.06 13.70
C ARG A 220 11.71 -11.68 12.35
N LEU A 221 10.46 -12.05 12.16
CA LEU A 221 9.66 -11.46 11.09
C LEU A 221 9.33 -9.98 11.41
N GLY A 222 9.06 -9.22 10.37
CA GLY A 222 8.50 -7.88 10.52
C GLY A 222 7.05 -7.94 10.97
N THR A 223 6.57 -6.82 11.48
CA THR A 223 5.19 -6.56 11.85
C THR A 223 4.60 -5.46 10.96
N PRO A 224 3.27 -5.34 10.85
CA PRO A 224 2.65 -4.20 10.17
C PRO A 224 3.16 -2.84 10.68
N SER A 225 3.50 -2.75 11.96
CA SER A 225 4.06 -1.54 12.58
C SER A 225 5.45 -1.19 12.06
N ASP A 226 6.30 -2.18 11.79
CA ASP A 226 7.64 -1.94 11.21
C ASP A 226 7.54 -1.24 9.84
N THR A 227 6.60 -1.69 9.00
CA THR A 227 6.32 -1.03 7.72
C THR A 227 5.70 0.37 7.92
N ALA A 228 4.75 0.50 8.85
CA ALA A 228 4.10 1.76 9.15
C ALA A 228 5.09 2.84 9.58
N HIS A 229 6.13 2.50 10.36
CA HIS A 229 7.15 3.47 10.79
C HIS A 229 7.88 4.12 9.61
N LEU A 230 8.26 3.36 8.59
CA LEU A 230 8.89 3.93 7.39
C LEU A 230 7.90 4.75 6.56
N VAL A 231 6.64 4.30 6.44
CA VAL A 231 5.58 5.08 5.78
C VAL A 231 5.39 6.43 6.48
N ARG A 232 5.26 6.45 7.80
CA ARG A 232 5.11 7.68 8.62
C ARG A 232 6.27 8.64 8.41
N PHE A 233 7.51 8.11 8.39
CA PHE A 233 8.70 8.91 8.11
C PHE A 233 8.64 9.54 6.70
N LEU A 234 8.34 8.77 5.66
CA LEU A 234 8.23 9.28 4.29
C LEU A 234 7.06 10.26 4.10
N MET A 235 6.00 10.13 4.88
CA MET A 235 4.86 11.06 4.90
C MET A 235 5.16 12.35 5.68
N SER A 236 6.23 12.39 6.47
CA SER A 236 6.65 13.57 7.21
C SER A 236 7.50 14.55 6.39
N ASP A 237 7.75 15.73 6.92
CA ASP A 237 8.68 16.70 6.30
C ASP A 237 10.11 16.15 6.25
N ALA A 238 10.53 15.35 7.24
CA ALA A 238 11.85 14.73 7.28
C ALA A 238 12.09 13.76 6.10
N GLY A 239 11.04 13.09 5.61
CA GLY A 239 11.10 12.24 4.41
C GLY A 239 11.09 13.00 3.08
N GLY A 240 10.96 14.35 3.09
CA GLY A 240 10.71 15.17 1.91
C GLY A 240 11.84 15.20 0.87
N TRP A 241 13.06 14.79 1.22
CA TRP A 241 14.18 14.70 0.27
C TRP A 241 14.28 13.35 -0.43
N ILE A 242 13.58 12.32 0.07
CA ILE A 242 13.59 10.98 -0.52
C ILE A 242 12.56 10.92 -1.65
N ASN A 243 13.01 10.65 -2.87
CA ASN A 243 12.16 10.62 -4.05
C ASN A 243 12.68 9.63 -5.11
N GLY A 244 11.80 8.85 -5.72
CA GLY A 244 12.14 7.90 -6.76
C GLY A 244 12.95 6.70 -6.26
N GLN A 245 12.82 6.33 -4.97
CA GLN A 245 13.63 5.29 -4.36
C GLN A 245 12.84 4.02 -4.09
N LEU A 246 13.53 2.87 -4.19
CA LEU A 246 13.09 1.60 -3.64
C LEU A 246 13.86 1.39 -2.33
N LEU A 247 13.13 1.36 -1.22
CA LEU A 247 13.68 1.27 0.13
C LEU A 247 13.35 -0.09 0.74
N SER A 248 14.36 -0.83 1.16
CA SER A 248 14.17 -2.08 1.90
C SER A 248 14.06 -1.81 3.40
N SER A 249 12.92 -2.17 4.00
CA SER A 249 12.67 -2.14 5.44
C SER A 249 12.32 -3.56 5.91
N ASN A 250 13.26 -4.49 5.77
CA ASN A 250 13.02 -5.93 5.77
C ASN A 250 13.85 -6.70 6.81
N GLY A 251 14.40 -6.05 7.82
CA GLY A 251 15.21 -6.70 8.84
C GLY A 251 16.51 -7.35 8.34
N GLY A 252 16.94 -6.97 7.13
CA GLY A 252 18.12 -7.55 6.45
C GLY A 252 17.82 -8.85 5.70
N PHE A 253 16.54 -9.24 5.57
CA PHE A 253 16.11 -10.36 4.75
C PHE A 253 16.61 -10.18 3.32
N ARG A 254 17.28 -11.19 2.80
CA ARG A 254 17.75 -11.20 1.42
C ARG A 254 17.04 -12.31 0.68
N THR A 255 16.32 -11.95 -0.36
CA THR A 255 16.00 -12.91 -1.42
C THR A 255 17.31 -13.22 -2.13
N HIS A 256 17.57 -14.48 -2.35
CA HIS A 256 18.74 -14.91 -3.11
C HIS A 256 18.68 -14.29 -4.51
N SER A 257 19.59 -13.38 -4.76
CA SER A 257 19.94 -12.90 -6.10
C SER A 257 20.70 -13.99 -6.86
#